data_4ebae7d339cfd5285294b957ac94b3b0
#
_entry.id   4ebae7d339cfd5285294b957ac94b3b0
#
_cell.length_a   1.000
_cell.length_b   1.000
_cell.length_c   1.000
_cell.angle_alpha   90.00
_cell.angle_beta   90.00
_cell.angle_gamma   90.00
#
_symmetry.space_group_name_H-M   'P 1'
#
loop_
_entity.id
_entity.type
_entity.pdbx_description
1 polymer ?
#
loop_
_entity_poly.entity_id
_entity_poly.type
_entity_poly.pdbx_seq_one_letter_code
_entity_poly.pdbx_strand_id
1 'polypeptide(L)'
;RYETREAVRLAFVAAIQLLPPRQRAVLLLCDVLGWSALEAAQLLGGSTASVNSALQRARATLGERFPKGRPLQRARPSPDEDLLLERYIRTWEAANLDGFVELLREDATYHMPPWHDWYQGRQAIHDFFKTVWNNYAGYRAVATRANGQPAVAIYAQRFHDPEWRAQSLHVIEPAEGRIT
;
A
#
# COMPACT_ATOMS: atom_id res chain seq x y z
N ARG A 1 -14.77 -11.17 -11.76
CA ARG A 1 -14.21 -9.91 -12.37
C ARG A 1 -13.50 -8.99 -11.36
N TYR A 2 -13.90 -8.95 -10.09
CA TYR A 2 -13.22 -8.15 -9.05
C TYR A 2 -11.92 -8.81 -8.57
N GLU A 3 -11.93 -10.10 -8.33
CA GLU A 3 -10.77 -10.89 -7.89
C GLU A 3 -9.61 -10.87 -8.89
N THR A 4 -9.93 -10.85 -10.19
CA THR A 4 -8.92 -10.78 -11.24
C THR A 4 -8.22 -9.42 -11.27
N ARG A 5 -8.90 -8.33 -10.95
CA ARG A 5 -8.32 -6.98 -10.88
C ARG A 5 -7.41 -6.78 -9.66
N GLU A 6 -7.74 -7.35 -8.52
CA GLU A 6 -6.87 -7.31 -7.33
C GLU A 6 -5.61 -8.16 -7.50
N ALA A 7 -5.74 -9.36 -8.05
CA ALA A 7 -4.60 -10.21 -8.36
C ALA A 7 -3.63 -9.54 -9.35
N VAL A 8 -4.15 -8.83 -10.35
CA VAL A 8 -3.36 -8.07 -11.33
C VAL A 8 -2.64 -6.89 -10.65
N ARG A 9 -3.29 -6.18 -9.73
CA ARG A 9 -2.67 -5.07 -8.99
C ARG A 9 -1.53 -5.53 -8.09
N LEU A 10 -1.71 -6.65 -7.41
CA LEU A 10 -0.67 -7.21 -6.54
C LEU A 10 0.51 -7.79 -7.34
N ALA A 11 0.25 -8.46 -8.45
CA ALA A 11 1.29 -8.89 -9.37
C ALA A 11 2.07 -7.70 -9.94
N PHE A 12 1.39 -6.58 -10.22
CA PHE A 12 2.01 -5.35 -10.69
C PHE A 12 2.96 -4.75 -9.64
N VAL A 13 2.52 -4.62 -8.40
CA VAL A 13 3.34 -4.07 -7.30
C VAL A 13 4.51 -5.00 -6.98
N ALA A 14 4.28 -6.31 -6.91
CA ALA A 14 5.32 -7.29 -6.69
C ALA A 14 6.34 -7.32 -7.84
N ALA A 15 5.87 -7.22 -9.09
CA ALA A 15 6.74 -7.16 -10.26
C ALA A 15 7.65 -5.92 -10.25
N ILE A 16 7.13 -4.78 -9.81
CA ILE A 16 7.91 -3.56 -9.69
C ILE A 16 9.04 -3.70 -8.66
N GLN A 17 8.79 -4.38 -7.56
CA GLN A 17 9.74 -4.48 -6.44
C GLN A 17 10.73 -5.64 -6.55
N LEU A 18 10.29 -6.79 -7.07
CA LEU A 18 11.05 -8.05 -6.98
C LEU A 18 11.76 -8.46 -8.26
N LEU A 19 11.32 -7.98 -9.41
CA LEU A 19 11.84 -8.43 -10.70
C LEU A 19 12.93 -7.50 -11.25
N PRO A 20 13.99 -8.06 -11.88
CA PRO A 20 14.91 -7.27 -12.69
C PRO A 20 14.17 -6.44 -13.76
N PRO A 21 14.70 -5.28 -14.17
CA PRO A 21 13.98 -4.34 -15.04
C PRO A 21 13.41 -4.97 -16.32
N ARG A 22 14.18 -5.82 -17.00
CA ARG A 22 13.73 -6.47 -18.25
C ARG A 22 12.61 -7.50 -18.01
N GLN A 23 12.71 -8.27 -16.92
CA GLN A 23 11.65 -9.23 -16.54
C GLN A 23 10.37 -8.52 -16.15
N ARG A 24 10.50 -7.40 -15.44
CA ARG A 24 9.39 -6.52 -15.07
C ARG A 24 8.68 -5.97 -16.29
N ALA A 25 9.43 -5.38 -17.24
CA ALA A 25 8.86 -4.83 -18.47
C ALA A 25 8.10 -5.89 -19.27
N VAL A 26 8.71 -7.07 -19.48
CA VAL A 26 8.09 -8.16 -20.21
C VAL A 26 6.82 -8.68 -19.53
N LEU A 27 6.83 -8.84 -18.21
CA LEU A 27 5.66 -9.27 -17.45
C LEU A 27 4.49 -8.27 -17.60
N LEU A 28 4.79 -6.99 -17.49
CA LEU A 28 3.79 -5.93 -17.64
C LEU A 28 3.20 -5.87 -19.04
N LEU A 29 4.05 -5.94 -20.07
CA LEU A 29 3.60 -5.91 -21.45
C LEU A 29 2.75 -7.14 -21.80
N CYS A 30 3.23 -8.35 -21.48
CA CYS A 30 2.57 -9.57 -21.92
C CYS A 30 1.41 -10.00 -21.03
N ASP A 31 1.58 -9.98 -19.70
CA ASP A 31 0.59 -10.54 -18.77
C ASP A 31 -0.45 -9.52 -18.29
N VAL A 32 -0.09 -8.23 -18.25
CA VAL A 32 -1.01 -7.18 -17.80
C VAL A 32 -1.67 -6.46 -18.97
N LEU A 33 -0.87 -6.06 -19.99
CA LEU A 33 -1.37 -5.33 -21.15
C LEU A 33 -1.80 -6.23 -22.32
N GLY A 34 -1.51 -7.54 -22.24
CA GLY A 34 -1.93 -8.54 -23.24
C GLY A 34 -1.15 -8.47 -24.57
N TRP A 35 0.04 -7.90 -24.57
CA TRP A 35 0.88 -7.82 -25.77
C TRP A 35 1.44 -9.19 -26.13
N SER A 36 1.59 -9.43 -27.43
CA SER A 36 2.30 -10.59 -27.92
C SER A 36 3.81 -10.48 -27.65
N ALA A 37 4.50 -11.63 -27.60
CA ALA A 37 5.94 -11.64 -27.45
C ALA A 37 6.68 -10.93 -28.61
N LEU A 38 6.06 -10.87 -29.79
CA LEU A 38 6.59 -10.14 -30.93
C LEU A 38 6.53 -8.63 -30.71
N GLU A 39 5.40 -8.09 -30.30
CA GLU A 39 5.23 -6.66 -30.02
C GLU A 39 6.14 -6.21 -28.87
N ALA A 40 6.23 -7.01 -27.80
CA ALA A 40 7.13 -6.76 -26.70
C ALA A 40 8.62 -6.80 -27.13
N ALA A 41 9.00 -7.71 -28.02
CA ALA A 41 10.35 -7.81 -28.56
C ALA A 41 10.71 -6.59 -29.41
N GLN A 42 9.79 -6.11 -30.23
CA GLN A 42 9.97 -4.89 -31.03
C GLN A 42 10.18 -3.66 -30.15
N LEU A 43 9.37 -3.50 -29.12
CA LEU A 43 9.49 -2.36 -28.20
C LEU A 43 10.79 -2.40 -27.37
N LEU A 44 11.17 -3.59 -26.87
CA LEU A 44 12.31 -3.75 -25.97
C LEU A 44 13.65 -3.98 -26.67
N GLY A 45 13.68 -3.98 -28.00
CA GLY A 45 14.90 -4.18 -28.79
C GLY A 45 15.50 -5.57 -28.60
N GLY A 46 14.70 -6.64 -28.85
CA GLY A 46 15.16 -8.01 -28.64
C GLY A 46 14.48 -9.03 -29.57
N SER A 47 14.65 -10.32 -29.27
CA SER A 47 13.97 -11.42 -29.96
C SER A 47 12.77 -11.93 -29.14
N THR A 48 11.79 -12.53 -29.81
CA THR A 48 10.66 -13.22 -29.17
C THR A 48 11.13 -14.32 -28.21
N ALA A 49 12.22 -15.02 -28.55
CA ALA A 49 12.83 -16.01 -27.67
C ALA A 49 13.36 -15.40 -26.37
N SER A 50 13.99 -14.21 -26.44
CA SER A 50 14.49 -13.49 -25.26
C SER A 50 13.35 -12.98 -24.38
N VAL A 51 12.25 -12.53 -24.98
CA VAL A 51 11.03 -12.12 -24.28
C VAL A 51 10.40 -13.31 -23.55
N ASN A 52 10.20 -14.45 -24.24
CA ASN A 52 9.63 -15.65 -23.65
C ASN A 52 10.48 -16.17 -22.47
N SER A 53 11.81 -16.19 -22.62
CA SER A 53 12.73 -16.58 -21.53
C SER A 53 12.67 -15.63 -20.34
N ALA A 54 12.55 -14.32 -20.57
CA ALA A 54 12.40 -13.33 -19.49
C ALA A 54 11.04 -13.48 -18.81
N LEU A 55 9.97 -13.72 -19.56
CA LEU A 55 8.62 -13.95 -19.03
C LEU A 55 8.55 -15.22 -18.16
N GLN A 56 9.18 -16.29 -18.63
CA GLN A 56 9.25 -17.54 -17.87
C GLN A 56 9.97 -17.34 -16.53
N ARG A 57 11.13 -16.66 -16.54
CA ARG A 57 11.85 -16.35 -15.29
C ARG A 57 11.05 -15.43 -14.36
N ALA A 58 10.39 -14.40 -14.91
CA ALA A 58 9.53 -13.53 -14.13
C ALA A 58 8.42 -14.30 -13.42
N ARG A 59 7.72 -15.19 -14.16
CA ARG A 59 6.66 -16.03 -13.60
C ARG A 59 7.17 -17.03 -12.57
N ALA A 60 8.37 -17.60 -12.77
CA ALA A 60 9.01 -18.50 -11.82
C ALA A 60 9.31 -17.77 -10.51
N THR A 61 9.97 -16.61 -10.57
CA THR A 61 10.30 -15.78 -9.39
C THR A 61 9.04 -15.37 -8.61
N LEU A 62 7.98 -14.98 -9.33
CA LEU A 62 6.71 -14.65 -8.68
C LEU A 62 6.02 -15.90 -8.11
N GLY A 63 6.10 -17.03 -8.80
CA GLY A 63 5.54 -18.31 -8.32
C GLY A 63 6.20 -18.84 -7.07
N GLU A 64 7.50 -18.64 -6.92
CA GLU A 64 8.26 -19.00 -5.70
C GLU A 64 7.90 -18.08 -4.52
N ARG A 65 7.75 -16.78 -4.77
CA ARG A 65 7.41 -15.80 -3.74
C ARG A 65 5.92 -15.78 -3.39
N PHE A 66 5.07 -16.09 -4.37
CA PHE A 66 3.61 -16.13 -4.22
C PHE A 66 3.09 -17.50 -4.72
N PRO A 67 3.27 -18.60 -3.95
CA PRO A 67 2.80 -19.91 -4.33
C PRO A 67 1.31 -19.89 -4.70
N LYS A 68 0.96 -20.45 -5.85
CA LYS A 68 -0.44 -20.65 -6.26
C LYS A 68 -1.16 -21.42 -5.16
N GLY A 69 -2.15 -20.83 -4.56
CA GLY A 69 -2.96 -21.46 -3.50
C GLY A 69 -2.86 -20.81 -2.13
N ARG A 70 -2.01 -19.79 -1.94
CA ARG A 70 -2.34 -18.81 -0.93
C ARG A 70 -3.32 -17.85 -1.61
N PRO A 71 -4.63 -18.00 -1.43
CA PRO A 71 -5.51 -16.89 -1.73
C PRO A 71 -4.89 -15.74 -0.97
N LEU A 72 -4.86 -14.55 -1.56
CA LEU A 72 -4.98 -13.38 -0.71
C LEU A 72 -6.31 -13.62 0.00
N GLN A 73 -6.21 -14.47 1.04
CA GLN A 73 -7.34 -14.62 1.91
C GLN A 73 -7.66 -13.18 2.25
N ARG A 74 -8.84 -12.77 1.90
CA ARG A 74 -9.54 -11.81 2.73
C ARG A 74 -9.46 -12.43 4.13
N ALA A 75 -8.31 -12.28 4.77
CA ALA A 75 -8.24 -12.52 6.19
C ALA A 75 -9.33 -11.59 6.70
N ARG A 76 -10.42 -12.18 7.20
CA ARG A 76 -11.36 -11.40 7.98
C ARG A 76 -10.47 -10.70 8.99
N PRO A 77 -10.63 -9.37 9.15
CA PRO A 77 -9.87 -8.68 10.16
C PRO A 77 -9.91 -9.52 11.43
N SER A 78 -8.79 -9.70 12.07
CA SER A 78 -8.85 -10.32 13.40
C SER A 78 -9.58 -9.34 14.34
N PRO A 79 -10.26 -9.79 15.38
CA PRO A 79 -10.86 -8.89 16.37
C PRO A 79 -9.87 -7.84 16.89
N ASP A 80 -8.60 -8.19 16.98
CA ASP A 80 -7.52 -7.30 17.41
C ASP A 80 -7.21 -6.23 16.36
N GLU A 81 -7.26 -6.57 15.05
CA GLU A 81 -7.11 -5.60 13.96
C GLU A 81 -8.28 -4.62 13.94
N ASP A 82 -9.50 -5.09 14.11
CA ASP A 82 -10.69 -4.23 14.15
C ASP A 82 -10.60 -3.25 15.33
N LEU A 83 -10.22 -3.73 16.52
CA LEU A 83 -10.03 -2.90 17.69
C LEU A 83 -8.90 -1.85 17.48
N LEU A 84 -7.81 -2.25 16.85
CA LEU A 84 -6.70 -1.32 16.54
C LEU A 84 -7.16 -0.22 15.56
N LEU A 85 -7.91 -0.59 14.51
CA LEU A 85 -8.49 0.36 13.55
C LEU A 85 -9.47 1.32 14.22
N GLU A 86 -10.35 0.83 15.10
CA GLU A 86 -11.27 1.69 15.85
C GLU A 86 -10.52 2.70 16.74
N ARG A 87 -9.46 2.27 17.41
CA ARG A 87 -8.62 3.15 18.22
C ARG A 87 -7.92 4.18 17.34
N TYR A 88 -7.39 3.77 16.20
CA TYR A 88 -6.75 4.65 15.21
C TYR A 88 -7.72 5.74 14.73
N ILE A 89 -8.92 5.35 14.30
CA ILE A 89 -9.96 6.28 13.84
C ILE A 89 -10.30 7.29 14.94
N ARG A 90 -10.53 6.82 16.17
CA ARG A 90 -10.84 7.71 17.30
C ARG A 90 -9.75 8.73 17.58
N THR A 91 -8.48 8.36 17.50
CA THR A 91 -7.38 9.31 17.71
C THR A 91 -7.34 10.41 16.64
N TRP A 92 -7.61 10.04 15.38
CA TRP A 92 -7.67 10.99 14.28
C TRP A 92 -8.86 11.96 14.41
N GLU A 93 -10.04 11.45 14.65
CA GLU A 93 -11.25 12.28 14.78
C GLU A 93 -11.23 13.20 16.00
N ALA A 94 -10.56 12.78 17.06
CA ALA A 94 -10.35 13.57 18.26
C ALA A 94 -9.13 14.51 18.17
N ALA A 95 -8.36 14.48 17.07
CA ALA A 95 -7.05 15.13 16.93
C ALA A 95 -6.13 14.84 18.14
N ASN A 96 -6.19 13.61 18.66
CA ASN A 96 -5.41 13.15 19.80
C ASN A 96 -4.07 12.57 19.35
N LEU A 97 -3.06 13.43 19.21
CA LEU A 97 -1.74 13.07 18.72
C LEU A 97 -1.02 12.07 19.65
N ASP A 98 -1.09 12.29 20.95
CA ASP A 98 -0.44 11.39 21.92
C ASP A 98 -1.07 10.00 21.87
N GLY A 99 -2.39 9.91 21.85
CA GLY A 99 -3.11 8.64 21.71
C GLY A 99 -2.81 7.94 20.39
N PHE A 100 -2.60 8.68 19.30
CA PHE A 100 -2.17 8.12 18.02
C PHE A 100 -0.76 7.51 18.12
N VAL A 101 0.19 8.23 18.71
CA VAL A 101 1.58 7.78 18.88
C VAL A 101 1.67 6.55 19.80
N GLU A 102 0.81 6.42 20.78
CA GLU A 102 0.72 5.23 21.64
C GLU A 102 0.33 3.95 20.89
N LEU A 103 -0.37 4.07 19.76
CA LEU A 103 -0.70 2.92 18.90
C LEU A 103 0.48 2.39 18.12
N LEU A 104 1.52 3.18 17.96
CA LEU A 104 2.71 2.81 17.19
C LEU A 104 3.66 1.93 18.01
N ARG A 105 4.42 1.09 17.34
CA ARG A 105 5.62 0.48 17.92
C ARG A 105 6.70 1.53 18.10
N GLU A 106 7.68 1.26 18.95
CA GLU A 106 8.82 2.18 19.16
C GLU A 106 9.65 2.38 17.89
N ASP A 107 9.76 1.33 17.07
CA ASP A 107 10.49 1.27 15.81
C ASP A 107 9.60 1.49 14.58
N ALA A 108 8.36 1.92 14.76
CA ALA A 108 7.42 2.14 13.68
C ALA A 108 7.97 3.08 12.60
N THR A 109 7.58 2.83 11.36
CA THR A 109 7.98 3.65 10.22
C THR A 109 6.77 4.30 9.56
N TYR A 110 6.93 5.54 9.14
CA TYR A 110 5.91 6.25 8.37
C TYR A 110 6.51 6.84 7.10
N HIS A 111 5.87 6.61 5.97
CA HIS A 111 6.28 7.18 4.69
C HIS A 111 5.07 7.54 3.84
N MET A 112 5.24 8.52 2.95
CA MET A 112 4.17 9.07 2.11
C MET A 112 4.55 9.04 0.63
N PRO A 113 4.40 7.92 -0.08
CA PRO A 113 4.61 7.93 -1.53
C PRO A 113 3.67 8.93 -2.23
N PRO A 114 4.13 9.71 -3.21
CA PRO A 114 5.44 9.63 -3.88
C PRO A 114 6.58 10.44 -3.23
N TRP A 115 6.36 11.04 -2.06
CA TRP A 115 7.39 11.78 -1.33
C TRP A 115 8.48 10.83 -0.83
N HIS A 116 9.71 11.28 -0.79
CA HIS A 116 10.86 10.47 -0.36
C HIS A 116 11.11 10.53 1.16
N ASP A 117 10.25 11.22 1.88
CA ASP A 117 10.40 11.40 3.33
C ASP A 117 10.01 10.12 4.08
N TRP A 118 10.90 9.72 5.00
CA TRP A 118 10.73 8.60 5.89
C TRP A 118 10.89 9.06 7.33
N TYR A 119 9.96 8.69 8.17
CA TYR A 119 10.01 8.96 9.60
C TYR A 119 10.10 7.64 10.34
N GLN A 120 11.13 7.48 11.18
CA GLN A 120 11.36 6.27 11.96
C GLN A 120 11.29 6.56 13.44
N GLY A 121 10.50 5.75 14.16
CA GLY A 121 10.27 5.84 15.58
C GLY A 121 9.18 6.85 15.95
N ARG A 122 8.59 6.62 17.12
CA ARG A 122 7.45 7.40 17.62
C ARG A 122 7.70 8.89 17.65
N GLN A 123 8.89 9.31 18.07
CA GLN A 123 9.19 10.76 18.22
C GLN A 123 9.21 11.46 16.87
N ALA A 124 9.85 10.88 15.86
CA ALA A 124 9.90 11.48 14.52
C ALA A 124 8.50 11.55 13.88
N ILE A 125 7.68 10.51 14.08
CA ILE A 125 6.31 10.47 13.60
C ILE A 125 5.44 11.48 14.34
N HIS A 126 5.59 11.59 15.66
CA HIS A 126 4.90 12.61 16.48
C HIS A 126 5.20 14.02 15.98
N ASP A 127 6.47 14.38 15.80
CA ASP A 127 6.87 15.74 15.42
C ASP A 127 6.36 16.10 14.01
N PHE A 128 6.37 15.13 13.09
CA PHE A 128 5.74 15.30 11.79
C PHE A 128 4.23 15.58 11.91
N PHE A 129 3.48 14.72 12.60
CA PHE A 129 2.03 14.86 12.71
C PHE A 129 1.61 16.07 13.53
N LYS A 130 2.39 16.51 14.51
CA LYS A 130 2.17 17.76 15.22
C LYS A 130 2.09 18.96 14.27
N THR A 131 2.94 18.96 13.23
CA THR A 131 2.89 20.02 12.21
C THR A 131 1.68 19.84 11.30
N VAL A 132 1.36 18.61 10.88
CA VAL A 132 0.25 18.34 9.96
C VAL A 132 -1.10 18.66 10.60
N TRP A 133 -1.33 18.21 11.83
CA TRP A 133 -2.65 18.35 12.48
C TRP A 133 -3.04 19.79 12.77
N ASN A 134 -2.07 20.68 12.96
CA ASN A 134 -2.33 22.09 13.15
C ASN A 134 -2.84 22.83 11.90
N ASN A 135 -2.80 22.20 10.73
CA ASN A 135 -3.22 22.82 9.49
C ASN A 135 -4.72 22.64 9.15
N TYR A 136 -5.45 21.86 9.97
CA TYR A 136 -6.84 21.53 9.71
C TYR A 136 -7.74 21.75 10.91
N ALA A 137 -8.98 22.14 10.63
CA ALA A 137 -10.00 22.36 11.65
C ALA A 137 -10.57 21.07 12.23
N GLY A 138 -10.48 19.96 11.49
CA GLY A 138 -10.96 18.67 11.93
C GLY A 138 -10.67 17.54 10.93
N TYR A 139 -10.87 16.33 11.41
CA TYR A 139 -10.67 15.11 10.65
C TYR A 139 -11.86 14.17 10.75
N ARG A 140 -12.11 13.43 9.68
CA ARG A 140 -12.97 12.25 9.63
C ARG A 140 -12.16 11.08 9.11
N ALA A 141 -12.32 9.93 9.72
CA ALA A 141 -11.57 8.73 9.38
C ALA A 141 -12.53 7.57 9.09
N VAL A 142 -12.30 6.89 7.96
CA VAL A 142 -13.17 5.80 7.52
C VAL A 142 -12.34 4.54 7.31
N ALA A 143 -12.70 3.47 8.03
CA ALA A 143 -12.08 2.17 7.84
C ALA A 143 -12.30 1.67 6.41
N THR A 144 -11.25 1.17 5.79
CA THR A 144 -11.25 0.59 4.45
C THR A 144 -10.16 -0.46 4.32
N ARG A 145 -9.88 -0.89 3.11
CA ARG A 145 -8.78 -1.81 2.81
C ARG A 145 -8.06 -1.37 1.55
N ALA A 146 -6.75 -1.54 1.54
CA ALA A 146 -5.91 -1.32 0.37
C ALA A 146 -4.99 -2.51 0.18
N ASN A 147 -4.98 -3.12 -1.01
CA ASN A 147 -4.17 -4.31 -1.33
C ASN A 147 -4.34 -5.48 -0.33
N GLY A 148 -5.56 -5.65 0.21
CA GLY A 148 -5.83 -6.68 1.22
C GLY A 148 -5.40 -6.33 2.64
N GLN A 149 -4.70 -5.21 2.87
CA GLN A 149 -4.28 -4.72 4.18
C GLN A 149 -5.34 -3.80 4.80
N PRO A 150 -5.40 -3.70 6.14
CA PRO A 150 -6.19 -2.69 6.81
C PRO A 150 -5.76 -1.29 6.36
N ALA A 151 -6.73 -0.42 6.12
CA ALA A 151 -6.45 0.94 5.73
C ALA A 151 -7.51 1.90 6.29
N VAL A 152 -7.13 3.18 6.42
CA VAL A 152 -8.03 4.24 6.86
C VAL A 152 -7.96 5.40 5.86
N ALA A 153 -9.10 5.76 5.30
CA ALA A 153 -9.23 6.97 4.49
C ALA A 153 -9.46 8.17 5.40
N ILE A 154 -8.58 9.16 5.29
CA ILE A 154 -8.65 10.39 6.09
C ILE A 154 -9.22 11.51 5.21
N TYR A 155 -10.23 12.16 5.74
CA TYR A 155 -10.80 13.38 5.22
C TYR A 155 -10.48 14.50 6.19
N ALA A 156 -10.09 15.66 5.68
CA ALA A 156 -9.77 16.82 6.49
C ALA A 156 -10.62 18.01 6.09
N GLN A 157 -10.95 18.84 7.07
CA GLN A 157 -11.63 20.12 6.89
C GLN A 157 -10.63 21.24 7.14
N ARG A 158 -10.49 22.17 6.21
CA ARG A 158 -9.61 23.33 6.38
C ARG A 158 -10.30 24.40 7.25
N PHE A 159 -9.51 25.22 7.92
CA PHE A 159 -10.00 26.43 8.52
C PHE A 159 -10.63 27.30 7.41
N HIS A 160 -11.81 27.83 7.64
CA HIS A 160 -12.58 28.67 6.70
C HIS A 160 -13.15 27.96 5.45
N ASP A 161 -13.08 26.60 5.38
CA ASP A 161 -13.71 25.81 4.33
C ASP A 161 -14.59 24.72 5.00
N PRO A 162 -15.93 24.76 4.86
CA PRO A 162 -16.80 23.78 5.51
C PRO A 162 -16.76 22.40 4.83
N GLU A 163 -16.12 22.27 3.66
CA GLU A 163 -16.11 21.03 2.92
C GLU A 163 -15.09 20.02 3.48
N TRP A 164 -15.53 18.78 3.57
CA TRP A 164 -14.65 17.64 3.86
C TRP A 164 -13.98 17.17 2.58
N ARG A 165 -12.65 17.19 2.54
CA ARG A 165 -11.87 16.77 1.37
C ARG A 165 -11.03 15.55 1.71
N ALA A 166 -10.94 14.61 0.75
CA ALA A 166 -10.02 13.48 0.87
C ALA A 166 -8.59 14.01 1.00
N GLN A 167 -7.91 13.62 2.07
CA GLN A 167 -6.57 14.09 2.40
C GLN A 167 -5.53 12.98 2.17
N SER A 168 -5.73 11.80 2.74
CA SER A 168 -4.79 10.69 2.62
C SER A 168 -5.47 9.33 2.77
N LEU A 169 -4.77 8.29 2.32
CA LEU A 169 -5.10 6.90 2.59
C LEU A 169 -3.94 6.27 3.35
N HIS A 170 -4.18 5.90 4.60
CA HIS A 170 -3.19 5.25 5.44
C HIS A 170 -3.37 3.75 5.36
N VAL A 171 -2.36 3.05 4.84
CA VAL A 171 -2.28 1.59 4.88
C VAL A 171 -1.56 1.21 6.15
N ILE A 172 -2.19 0.37 6.95
CA ILE A 172 -1.73 0.04 8.30
C ILE A 172 -1.18 -1.38 8.31
N GLU A 173 0.00 -1.53 8.89
CA GLU A 173 0.61 -2.84 9.14
C GLU A 173 0.54 -3.15 10.64
N PRO A 174 -0.44 -3.99 11.05
CA PRO A 174 -0.58 -4.36 12.45
C PRO A 174 0.41 -5.46 12.83
N ALA A 175 1.05 -5.33 13.98
CA ALA A 175 1.85 -6.36 14.59
C ALA A 175 1.71 -6.30 16.12
N GLU A 176 1.34 -7.43 16.73
CA GLU A 176 1.24 -7.55 18.20
C GLU A 176 0.35 -6.48 18.85
N GLY A 177 -0.78 -6.14 18.21
CA GLY A 177 -1.72 -5.13 18.70
C GLY A 177 -1.26 -3.68 18.58
N ARG A 178 -0.19 -3.42 17.82
CA ARG A 178 0.37 -2.11 17.51
C ARG A 178 0.58 -1.93 16.01
N ILE A 179 0.95 -0.73 15.59
CA ILE A 179 1.26 -0.38 14.20
C ILE A 179 2.80 -0.32 14.05
N THR A 180 3.31 -0.97 12.98
CA THR A 180 4.76 -1.00 12.65
C THR A 180 5.17 0.06 11.66
#